data_15ca6c0a949c445cd43fd89085aa1da5
#
_entry.id   15ca6c0a949c445cd43fd89085aa1da5
#
_cell.length_a   1.000
_cell.length_b   1.000
_cell.length_c   1.000
_cell.angle_alpha   90.00
_cell.angle_beta   90.00
_cell.angle_gamma   90.00
#
_symmetry.space_group_name_H-M   'P 1'
#
loop_
_entity.id
_entity.type
_entity.pdbx_description
1 polymer ?
#
loop_
_entity_poly.entity_id
_entity_poly.type
_entity_poly.pdbx_seq_one_letter_code
_entity_poly.pdbx_strand_id
1 'polypeptide(L)'
;TETHPINPQSPYAATKASADHICMSYYYSFNLPITILRPFNTYGPRQSTRAVIPTIINQISKKVSSFKLGSINTTRDFNYVEDTVNAYIKTLKKDKKLDGEIINIGSNFEVSIKDIYKLACKFYNRYPKIEIDKKRFRPSKSEVKRLYSCNKKAKKLLKWKPMFSGKKNFYKGIFKTCEWFEKNKKNSSYKSTDYTI
;
A
#
# COMPACT_ATOMS: atom_id res chain seq x y z
N THR A 1 6.06 2.78 -14.42
CA THR A 1 7.42 3.32 -14.28
C THR A 1 7.38 4.75 -13.76
N GLU A 2 8.54 5.30 -13.43
CA GLU A 2 8.69 6.69 -12.99
C GLU A 2 8.35 7.71 -14.07
N THR A 3 8.42 7.30 -15.33
CA THR A 3 8.05 8.11 -16.51
C THR A 3 6.57 8.01 -16.89
N HIS A 4 5.76 7.28 -16.13
CA HIS A 4 4.33 7.21 -16.36
C HIS A 4 3.70 8.62 -16.23
N PRO A 5 2.84 9.05 -17.18
CA PRO A 5 2.21 10.36 -17.12
C PRO A 5 1.46 10.59 -15.80
N ILE A 6 1.67 11.76 -15.20
CA ILE A 6 0.99 12.13 -13.96
C ILE A 6 -0.41 12.64 -14.32
N ASN A 7 -1.42 11.85 -14.01
CA ASN A 7 -2.83 12.17 -14.22
C ASN A 7 -3.63 11.91 -12.94
N PRO A 8 -3.63 12.84 -11.97
CA PRO A 8 -4.29 12.64 -10.69
C PRO A 8 -5.80 12.66 -10.83
N GLN A 9 -6.47 11.57 -10.47
CA GLN A 9 -7.91 11.38 -10.56
C GLN A 9 -8.65 11.61 -9.23
N SER A 10 -7.96 12.13 -8.23
CA SER A 10 -8.55 12.48 -6.93
C SER A 10 -7.79 13.62 -6.28
N PRO A 11 -8.42 14.40 -5.35
CA PRO A 11 -7.72 15.43 -4.59
C PRO A 11 -6.47 14.91 -3.89
N TYR A 12 -6.53 13.71 -3.28
CA TYR A 12 -5.37 13.07 -2.67
C TYR A 12 -4.24 12.83 -3.69
N ALA A 13 -4.56 12.27 -4.86
CA ALA A 13 -3.56 12.04 -5.89
C ALA A 13 -2.94 13.36 -6.39
N ALA A 14 -3.75 14.41 -6.51
CA ALA A 14 -3.29 15.74 -6.88
C ALA A 14 -2.30 16.32 -5.85
N THR A 15 -2.60 16.23 -4.55
CA THR A 15 -1.67 16.70 -3.51
C THR A 15 -0.33 15.95 -3.53
N LYS A 16 -0.34 14.65 -3.81
CA LYS A 16 0.90 13.86 -3.92
C LYS A 16 1.71 14.23 -5.17
N ALA A 17 1.05 14.42 -6.30
CA ALA A 17 1.70 14.89 -7.52
C ALA A 17 2.30 16.30 -7.34
N SER A 18 1.57 17.21 -6.71
CA SER A 18 2.05 18.56 -6.40
C SER A 18 3.26 18.52 -5.47
N ALA A 19 3.26 17.67 -4.45
CA ALA A 19 4.40 17.52 -3.55
C ALA A 19 5.68 17.09 -4.32
N ASP A 20 5.57 16.14 -5.24
CA ASP A 20 6.70 15.73 -6.07
C ASP A 20 7.21 16.90 -6.92
N HIS A 21 6.32 17.68 -7.57
CA HIS A 21 6.70 18.84 -8.37
C HIS A 21 7.34 19.95 -7.54
N ILE A 22 6.80 20.23 -6.35
CA ILE A 22 7.42 21.20 -5.43
C ILE A 22 8.81 20.76 -5.03
N CYS A 23 9.00 19.50 -4.62
CA CYS A 23 10.33 18.99 -4.28
C CYS A 23 11.33 19.14 -5.44
N MET A 24 10.91 18.77 -6.66
CA MET A 24 11.78 18.88 -7.83
C MET A 24 12.09 20.33 -8.20
N SER A 25 11.15 21.26 -8.01
CA SER A 25 11.41 22.69 -8.25
C SER A 25 12.50 23.23 -7.31
N TYR A 26 12.51 22.83 -6.06
CA TYR A 26 13.57 23.18 -5.11
C TYR A 26 14.92 22.56 -5.49
N TYR A 27 14.92 21.32 -5.97
CA TYR A 27 16.14 20.72 -6.51
C TYR A 27 16.71 21.53 -7.67
N TYR A 28 15.89 21.90 -8.68
CA TYR A 28 16.34 22.65 -9.84
C TYR A 28 16.74 24.11 -9.53
N SER A 29 15.98 24.78 -8.67
CA SER A 29 16.20 26.22 -8.41
C SER A 29 17.29 26.48 -7.38
N PHE A 30 17.47 25.59 -6.42
CA PHE A 30 18.33 25.82 -5.26
C PHE A 30 19.38 24.74 -5.03
N ASN A 31 19.52 23.77 -5.93
CA ASN A 31 20.41 22.62 -5.81
C ASN A 31 20.26 21.85 -4.48
N LEU A 32 19.06 21.85 -3.90
CA LEU A 32 18.82 21.06 -2.69
C LEU A 32 18.97 19.55 -2.99
N PRO A 33 19.66 18.78 -2.15
CA PRO A 33 19.87 17.36 -2.35
C PRO A 33 18.59 16.57 -2.07
N ILE A 34 17.69 16.48 -3.05
CA ILE A 34 16.38 15.87 -2.92
C ILE A 34 16.31 14.56 -3.70
N THR A 35 15.87 13.50 -3.04
CA THR A 35 15.48 12.23 -3.65
C THR A 35 14.01 11.93 -3.31
N ILE A 36 13.19 11.65 -4.30
CA ILE A 36 11.77 11.32 -4.11
C ILE A 36 11.58 9.81 -4.16
N LEU A 37 11.08 9.24 -3.07
CA LEU A 37 10.60 7.86 -3.07
C LEU A 37 9.07 7.84 -3.20
N ARG A 38 8.55 7.06 -4.15
CA ARG A 38 7.13 6.83 -4.35
C ARG A 38 6.75 5.43 -3.86
N PRO A 39 6.48 5.23 -2.55
CA PRO A 39 6.05 3.93 -2.06
C PRO A 39 4.66 3.60 -2.58
N PHE A 40 4.49 2.38 -3.10
CA PHE A 40 3.18 1.85 -3.44
C PHE A 40 2.44 1.43 -2.17
N ASN A 41 1.21 0.91 -2.29
CA ASN A 41 0.34 0.69 -1.14
C ASN A 41 1.05 -0.09 -0.03
N THR A 42 1.60 0.61 0.93
CA THR A 42 2.30 -0.01 2.05
C THR A 42 1.29 -0.67 3.00
N TYR A 43 1.58 -1.91 3.42
CA TYR A 43 0.77 -2.65 4.37
C TYR A 43 1.62 -3.34 5.44
N GLY A 44 1.01 -3.71 6.55
CA GLY A 44 1.71 -4.41 7.63
C GLY A 44 1.21 -4.04 9.02
N PRO A 45 1.96 -4.43 10.05
CA PRO A 45 1.74 -4.02 11.43
C PRO A 45 1.57 -2.50 11.57
N ARG A 46 0.69 -2.07 12.49
CA ARG A 46 0.41 -0.67 12.82
C ARG A 46 -0.27 0.14 11.69
N GLN A 47 -0.68 -0.47 10.59
CA GLN A 47 -1.41 0.23 9.55
C GLN A 47 -2.76 0.74 10.09
N SER A 48 -3.15 1.95 9.64
CA SER A 48 -4.45 2.54 9.99
C SER A 48 -5.61 1.59 9.68
N THR A 49 -6.56 1.47 10.59
CA THR A 49 -7.77 0.64 10.44
C THR A 49 -8.70 1.11 9.32
N ARG A 50 -8.47 2.30 8.77
CA ARG A 50 -9.17 2.80 7.57
C ARG A 50 -8.68 2.16 6.28
N ALA A 51 -7.48 1.58 6.26
CA ALA A 51 -6.94 0.91 5.09
C ALA A 51 -7.62 -0.44 4.85
N VAL A 52 -7.68 -0.87 3.57
CA VAL A 52 -8.43 -2.06 3.16
C VAL A 52 -7.98 -3.35 3.84
N ILE A 53 -6.67 -3.58 4.01
CA ILE A 53 -6.16 -4.81 4.65
C ILE A 53 -6.55 -4.88 6.12
N PRO A 54 -6.30 -3.88 6.98
CA PRO A 54 -6.81 -3.87 8.35
C PRO A 54 -8.33 -3.94 8.44
N THR A 55 -9.06 -3.28 7.54
CA THR A 55 -10.53 -3.38 7.48
C THR A 55 -10.98 -4.82 7.29
N ILE A 56 -10.35 -5.55 6.36
CA ILE A 56 -10.62 -6.98 6.11
C ILE A 56 -10.32 -7.80 7.37
N ILE A 57 -9.13 -7.64 7.93
CA ILE A 57 -8.68 -8.37 9.12
C ILE A 57 -9.64 -8.14 10.29
N ASN A 58 -9.97 -6.89 10.59
CA ASN A 58 -10.84 -6.54 11.71
C ASN A 58 -12.25 -7.12 11.57
N GLN A 59 -12.85 -7.09 10.38
CA GLN A 59 -14.17 -7.66 10.17
C GLN A 59 -14.17 -9.19 10.37
N ILE A 60 -13.18 -9.90 9.80
CA ILE A 60 -13.10 -11.36 9.95
C ILE A 60 -12.82 -11.76 11.40
N SER A 61 -11.92 -11.04 12.09
CA SER A 61 -11.57 -11.33 13.48
C SER A 61 -12.74 -11.13 14.46
N LYS A 62 -13.66 -10.20 14.18
CA LYS A 62 -14.84 -9.88 15.00
C LYS A 62 -15.99 -10.88 14.85
N LYS A 63 -15.86 -11.92 14.05
CA LYS A 63 -16.91 -12.94 13.81
C LYS A 63 -18.21 -12.35 13.23
N VAL A 64 -18.10 -11.29 12.42
CA VAL A 64 -19.30 -10.71 11.78
C VAL A 64 -20.00 -11.75 10.91
N SER A 65 -21.32 -11.72 10.89
CA SER A 65 -22.15 -12.60 10.04
C SER A 65 -22.06 -12.21 8.57
N SER A 66 -21.99 -10.91 8.28
CA SER A 66 -21.81 -10.36 6.95
C SER A 66 -20.55 -9.49 6.87
N PHE A 67 -19.91 -9.52 5.72
CA PHE A 67 -18.63 -8.89 5.49
C PHE A 67 -18.76 -7.84 4.37
N LYS A 68 -18.69 -6.55 4.74
CA LYS A 68 -18.95 -5.44 3.82
C LYS A 68 -17.68 -4.96 3.14
N LEU A 69 -17.63 -5.05 1.82
CA LEU A 69 -16.55 -4.51 0.96
C LEU A 69 -17.11 -3.65 -0.17
N GLY A 70 -16.27 -2.75 -0.69
CA GLY A 70 -16.48 -2.07 -1.95
C GLY A 70 -16.08 -2.94 -3.15
N SER A 71 -15.33 -2.36 -4.11
CA SER A 71 -14.81 -3.11 -5.27
C SER A 71 -13.81 -4.18 -4.86
N ILE A 72 -14.09 -5.44 -5.19
CA ILE A 72 -13.24 -6.59 -4.84
C ILE A 72 -12.31 -7.05 -5.96
N ASN A 73 -12.57 -6.58 -7.19
CA ASN A 73 -11.84 -7.00 -8.39
C ASN A 73 -10.68 -6.07 -8.76
N THR A 74 -10.57 -4.92 -8.09
CA THR A 74 -9.45 -4.01 -8.29
C THR A 74 -8.16 -4.65 -7.80
N THR A 75 -7.07 -4.48 -8.57
CA THR A 75 -5.75 -4.99 -8.22
C THR A 75 -4.83 -3.86 -7.77
N ARG A 76 -3.99 -4.15 -6.81
CA ARG A 76 -3.00 -3.21 -6.27
C ARG A 76 -1.67 -3.92 -6.06
N ASP A 77 -0.60 -3.17 -6.26
CA ASP A 77 0.72 -3.54 -5.77
C ASP A 77 0.80 -3.15 -4.29
N PHE A 78 0.89 -4.15 -3.43
CA PHE A 78 1.04 -3.96 -1.99
C PHE A 78 2.48 -4.24 -1.58
N ASN A 79 3.10 -3.28 -0.89
CA ASN A 79 4.46 -3.37 -0.43
C ASN A 79 4.49 -3.52 1.10
N TYR A 80 5.15 -4.57 1.60
CA TYR A 80 5.20 -4.80 3.05
C TYR A 80 6.01 -3.72 3.74
N VAL A 81 5.60 -3.31 4.93
CA VAL A 81 6.18 -2.16 5.62
C VAL A 81 7.69 -2.27 5.84
N GLU A 82 8.20 -3.47 6.17
CA GLU A 82 9.65 -3.70 6.33
C GLU A 82 10.41 -3.48 5.01
N ASP A 83 9.82 -3.86 3.87
CA ASP A 83 10.41 -3.61 2.55
C ASP A 83 10.43 -2.11 2.24
N THR A 84 9.37 -1.39 2.58
CA THR A 84 9.33 0.08 2.42
C THR A 84 10.40 0.74 3.28
N VAL A 85 10.48 0.40 4.57
CA VAL A 85 11.49 0.94 5.49
C VAL A 85 12.92 0.65 4.99
N ASN A 86 13.16 -0.57 4.52
CA ASN A 86 14.46 -0.95 3.96
C ASN A 86 14.84 -0.09 2.74
N ALA A 87 13.87 0.28 1.90
CA ALA A 87 14.12 1.20 0.77
C ALA A 87 14.59 2.58 1.26
N TYR A 88 13.91 3.15 2.26
CA TYR A 88 14.31 4.43 2.86
C TYR A 88 15.73 4.36 3.46
N ILE A 89 16.03 3.31 4.24
CA ILE A 89 17.37 3.13 4.83
C ILE A 89 18.43 3.02 3.73
N LYS A 90 18.16 2.29 2.66
CA LYS A 90 19.10 2.16 1.53
C LYS A 90 19.31 3.48 0.79
N THR A 91 18.26 4.29 0.68
CA THR A 91 18.36 5.63 0.06
C THR A 91 19.24 6.54 0.90
N LEU A 92 19.02 6.61 2.21
CA LEU A 92 19.83 7.43 3.13
C LEU A 92 21.32 7.06 3.13
N LYS A 93 21.64 5.79 2.84
CA LYS A 93 23.04 5.31 2.77
C LYS A 93 23.75 5.60 1.45
N LYS A 94 23.08 6.22 0.46
CA LYS A 94 23.62 6.40 -0.90
C LYS A 94 24.31 7.72 -1.18
N ASP A 95 24.35 8.63 -0.22
CA ASP A 95 24.87 9.99 -0.37
C ASP A 95 24.24 10.75 -1.57
N LYS A 96 24.92 11.78 -2.04
CA LYS A 96 24.47 12.68 -3.12
C LYS A 96 24.20 12.02 -4.49
N LYS A 97 24.50 10.74 -4.65
CA LYS A 97 24.33 10.01 -5.95
C LYS A 97 22.88 9.82 -6.40
N LEU A 98 21.93 10.23 -5.59
CA LEU A 98 20.50 10.09 -5.87
C LEU A 98 19.78 11.44 -5.95
N ASP A 99 20.51 12.55 -5.94
CA ASP A 99 19.93 13.88 -6.01
C ASP A 99 19.19 14.06 -7.35
N GLY A 100 17.96 14.57 -7.26
CA GLY A 100 17.06 14.72 -8.41
C GLY A 100 16.38 13.44 -8.87
N GLU A 101 16.62 12.29 -8.21
CA GLU A 101 16.02 11.03 -8.60
C GLU A 101 14.63 10.84 -8.03
N ILE A 102 13.71 10.34 -8.86
CA ILE A 102 12.40 9.84 -8.44
C ILE A 102 12.42 8.31 -8.59
N ILE A 103 12.06 7.58 -7.52
CA ILE A 103 12.21 6.13 -7.46
C ILE A 103 10.92 5.47 -6.94
N ASN A 104 10.32 4.61 -7.73
CA ASN A 104 9.18 3.81 -7.31
C ASN A 104 9.59 2.66 -6.38
N ILE A 105 8.94 2.58 -5.23
CA ILE A 105 9.15 1.52 -4.24
C ILE A 105 7.88 0.67 -4.16
N GLY A 106 7.88 -0.43 -4.89
CA GLY A 106 6.76 -1.36 -4.94
C GLY A 106 7.21 -2.79 -5.15
N SER A 107 6.32 -3.72 -4.88
CA SER A 107 6.65 -5.14 -4.86
C SER A 107 6.83 -5.76 -6.25
N ASN A 108 6.40 -5.08 -7.31
CA ASN A 108 6.28 -5.63 -8.67
C ASN A 108 5.42 -6.92 -8.69
N PHE A 109 4.42 -6.94 -7.81
CA PHE A 109 3.43 -8.01 -7.71
C PHE A 109 2.07 -7.42 -7.35
N GLU A 110 1.06 -7.71 -8.14
CA GLU A 110 -0.29 -7.22 -7.91
C GLU A 110 -1.21 -8.33 -7.40
N VAL A 111 -2.16 -7.95 -6.57
CA VAL A 111 -3.15 -8.85 -5.98
C VAL A 111 -4.49 -8.16 -5.89
N SER A 112 -5.58 -8.93 -6.08
CA SER A 112 -6.93 -8.40 -5.94
C SER A 112 -7.35 -8.28 -4.46
N ILE A 113 -8.29 -7.38 -4.18
CA ILE A 113 -8.91 -7.28 -2.85
C ILE A 113 -9.59 -8.59 -2.45
N LYS A 114 -10.17 -9.29 -3.43
CA LYS A 114 -10.76 -10.63 -3.23
C LYS A 114 -9.73 -11.66 -2.75
N ASP A 115 -8.51 -11.63 -3.28
CA ASP A 115 -7.46 -12.56 -2.87
C ASP A 115 -6.94 -12.26 -1.46
N ILE A 116 -6.84 -10.97 -1.10
CA ILE A 116 -6.50 -10.57 0.28
C ILE A 116 -7.57 -11.08 1.27
N TYR A 117 -8.85 -10.92 0.93
CA TYR A 117 -9.94 -11.49 1.72
C TYR A 117 -9.78 -13.01 1.92
N LYS A 118 -9.54 -13.76 0.83
CA LYS A 118 -9.32 -15.23 0.92
C LYS A 118 -8.16 -15.58 1.83
N LEU A 119 -7.06 -14.83 1.79
CA LEU A 119 -5.90 -15.06 2.65
C LEU A 119 -6.20 -14.79 4.12
N ALA A 120 -6.90 -13.72 4.43
CA ALA A 120 -7.32 -13.43 5.79
C ALA A 120 -8.32 -14.49 6.30
N CYS A 121 -9.27 -14.93 5.46
CA CYS A 121 -10.16 -16.04 5.77
C CYS A 121 -9.40 -17.32 6.12
N LYS A 122 -8.37 -17.65 5.35
CA LYS A 122 -7.51 -18.81 5.60
C LYS A 122 -6.79 -18.71 6.94
N PHE A 123 -6.26 -17.54 7.27
CA PHE A 123 -5.58 -17.32 8.57
C PHE A 123 -6.52 -17.53 9.75
N TYR A 124 -7.75 -16.98 9.69
CA TYR A 124 -8.71 -17.06 10.78
C TYR A 124 -9.57 -18.33 10.74
N ASN A 125 -9.44 -19.15 9.72
CA ASN A 125 -10.35 -20.30 9.42
C ASN A 125 -11.83 -19.88 9.46
N ARG A 126 -12.17 -18.77 8.78
CA ARG A 126 -13.52 -18.18 8.74
C ARG A 126 -13.80 -17.59 7.38
N TYR A 127 -14.98 -17.86 6.84
CA TYR A 127 -15.36 -17.48 5.48
C TYR A 127 -16.72 -16.76 5.45
N PRO A 128 -16.86 -15.57 6.08
CA PRO A 128 -18.11 -14.83 6.07
C PRO A 128 -18.50 -14.44 4.65
N LYS A 129 -19.80 -14.42 4.35
CA LYS A 129 -20.30 -14.02 3.02
C LYS A 129 -19.95 -12.56 2.74
N ILE A 130 -19.40 -12.30 1.55
CA ILE A 130 -19.10 -10.93 1.10
C ILE A 130 -20.41 -10.25 0.69
N GLU A 131 -20.69 -9.11 1.29
CA GLU A 131 -21.72 -8.17 0.85
C GLU A 131 -21.06 -6.96 0.20
N ILE A 132 -21.49 -6.66 -1.03
CA ILE A 132 -20.97 -5.49 -1.74
C ILE A 132 -21.69 -4.24 -1.24
N ASP A 133 -20.96 -3.37 -0.59
CA ASP A 133 -21.45 -2.09 -0.09
C ASP A 133 -21.18 -0.98 -1.11
N LYS A 134 -22.23 -0.53 -1.79
CA LYS A 134 -22.15 0.53 -2.82
C LYS A 134 -21.63 1.87 -2.27
N LYS A 135 -21.83 2.15 -0.96
CA LYS A 135 -21.30 3.37 -0.32
C LYS A 135 -19.78 3.40 -0.26
N ARG A 136 -19.11 2.27 -0.46
CA ARG A 136 -17.66 2.12 -0.48
C ARG A 136 -17.06 2.17 -1.88
N PHE A 137 -17.88 2.40 -2.92
CA PHE A 137 -17.37 2.60 -4.26
C PHE A 137 -16.90 4.03 -4.44
N ARG A 138 -15.76 4.18 -5.07
CA ARG A 138 -15.33 5.48 -5.55
C ARG A 138 -16.14 5.87 -6.80
N PRO A 139 -16.32 7.16 -7.09
CA PRO A 139 -16.87 7.58 -8.37
C PRO A 139 -16.11 6.91 -9.52
N SER A 140 -16.84 6.47 -10.56
CA SER A 140 -16.25 5.67 -11.65
C SER A 140 -15.05 6.34 -12.33
N LYS A 141 -15.06 7.67 -12.43
CA LYS A 141 -13.96 8.47 -13.01
C LYS A 141 -12.71 8.55 -12.11
N SER A 142 -12.84 8.26 -10.81
CA SER A 142 -11.72 8.26 -9.85
C SER A 142 -11.30 6.86 -9.40
N GLU A 143 -11.96 5.81 -9.90
CA GLU A 143 -11.63 4.43 -9.55
C GLU A 143 -10.45 3.92 -10.38
N VAL A 144 -9.35 3.66 -9.69
CA VAL A 144 -8.16 3.06 -10.29
C VAL A 144 -8.35 1.54 -10.33
N LYS A 145 -8.62 0.97 -11.48
CA LYS A 145 -8.87 -0.48 -11.62
C LYS A 145 -7.62 -1.31 -11.33
N ARG A 146 -6.45 -0.83 -11.73
CA ARG A 146 -5.17 -1.52 -11.58
C ARG A 146 -4.09 -0.53 -11.15
N LEU A 147 -3.32 -0.88 -10.11
CA LEU A 147 -2.11 -0.15 -9.73
C LEU A 147 -0.97 -1.16 -9.57
N TYR A 148 0.06 -1.02 -10.40
CA TYR A 148 1.17 -1.96 -10.52
C TYR A 148 2.48 -1.21 -10.71
N SER A 149 3.48 -1.49 -9.89
CA SER A 149 4.78 -0.80 -9.94
C SER A 149 5.79 -1.50 -10.83
N CYS A 150 6.69 -0.71 -11.41
CA CYS A 150 7.96 -1.19 -11.90
C CYS A 150 9.06 -0.76 -10.92
N ASN A 151 9.74 -1.71 -10.31
CA ASN A 151 10.82 -1.44 -9.35
C ASN A 151 12.23 -1.59 -9.92
N LYS A 152 12.38 -1.61 -11.24
CA LYS A 152 13.68 -1.76 -11.91
C LYS A 152 14.68 -0.67 -11.49
N LYS A 153 14.23 0.58 -11.36
CA LYS A 153 15.05 1.71 -10.95
C LYS A 153 15.53 1.56 -9.51
N ALA A 154 14.65 1.21 -8.57
CA ALA A 154 15.03 0.90 -7.19
C ALA A 154 16.06 -0.23 -7.11
N LYS A 155 15.87 -1.29 -7.89
CA LYS A 155 16.81 -2.39 -7.97
C LYS A 155 18.19 -1.95 -8.50
N LYS A 156 18.22 -1.10 -9.54
CA LYS A 156 19.45 -0.59 -10.15
C LYS A 156 20.20 0.35 -9.19
N LEU A 157 19.52 1.38 -8.67
CA LEU A 157 20.16 2.47 -7.91
C LEU A 157 20.41 2.10 -6.45
N LEU A 158 19.41 1.47 -5.78
CA LEU A 158 19.47 1.16 -4.37
C LEU A 158 19.95 -0.27 -4.07
N LYS A 159 20.08 -1.13 -5.08
CA LYS A 159 20.24 -2.58 -4.89
C LYS A 159 19.12 -3.13 -4.00
N TRP A 160 17.94 -2.52 -4.10
CA TRP A 160 16.78 -2.90 -3.31
C TRP A 160 15.94 -3.96 -4.01
N LYS A 161 15.51 -4.95 -3.23
CA LYS A 161 14.57 -6.00 -3.66
C LYS A 161 13.56 -6.21 -2.54
N PRO A 162 12.25 -6.24 -2.83
CA PRO A 162 11.24 -6.57 -1.82
C PRO A 162 11.35 -8.05 -1.42
N MET A 163 11.35 -8.31 -0.12
CA MET A 163 11.37 -9.66 0.44
C MET A 163 9.98 -10.31 0.43
N PHE A 164 8.95 -9.47 0.54
CA PHE A 164 7.55 -9.91 0.61
C PHE A 164 6.82 -9.81 -0.74
N SER A 165 7.53 -9.96 -1.85
CA SER A 165 6.98 -9.99 -3.21
C SER A 165 6.68 -11.41 -3.68
N GLY A 166 5.76 -11.51 -4.65
CA GLY A 166 5.29 -12.77 -5.21
C GLY A 166 4.35 -13.52 -4.27
N LYS A 167 3.58 -14.45 -4.82
CA LYS A 167 2.47 -15.12 -4.13
C LYS A 167 2.82 -15.66 -2.74
N LYS A 168 3.91 -16.45 -2.65
CA LYS A 168 4.33 -17.12 -1.41
C LYS A 168 4.74 -16.11 -0.31
N ASN A 169 5.53 -15.11 -0.67
CA ASN A 169 6.05 -14.17 0.31
C ASN A 169 5.00 -13.10 0.69
N PHE A 170 4.14 -12.71 -0.25
CA PHE A 170 2.97 -11.88 0.06
C PHE A 170 2.07 -12.55 1.12
N TYR A 171 1.84 -13.87 1.01
CA TYR A 171 1.10 -14.63 2.03
C TYR A 171 1.72 -14.51 3.40
N LYS A 172 3.07 -14.64 3.49
CA LYS A 172 3.78 -14.46 4.76
C LYS A 172 3.56 -13.05 5.34
N GLY A 173 3.61 -12.02 4.50
CA GLY A 173 3.36 -10.64 4.92
C GLY A 173 1.94 -10.43 5.46
N ILE A 174 0.92 -10.98 4.76
CA ILE A 174 -0.47 -10.93 5.23
C ILE A 174 -0.61 -11.66 6.57
N PHE A 175 -0.02 -12.84 6.73
CA PHE A 175 -0.12 -13.61 7.98
C PHE A 175 0.55 -12.89 9.15
N LYS A 176 1.76 -12.34 8.97
CA LYS A 176 2.41 -11.48 9.97
C LYS A 176 1.52 -10.27 10.36
N THR A 177 0.84 -9.69 9.37
CA THR A 177 -0.08 -8.59 9.63
C THR A 177 -1.28 -9.04 10.46
N CYS A 178 -1.91 -10.17 10.10
CA CYS A 178 -3.01 -10.77 10.87
C CYS A 178 -2.59 -11.08 12.31
N GLU A 179 -1.44 -11.72 12.50
CA GLU A 179 -0.89 -12.04 13.83
C GLU A 179 -0.72 -10.77 14.69
N TRP A 180 -0.19 -9.71 14.08
CA TRP A 180 0.00 -8.46 14.80
C TRP A 180 -1.33 -7.86 15.25
N PHE A 181 -2.34 -7.78 14.36
CA PHE A 181 -3.67 -7.27 14.70
C PHE A 181 -4.35 -8.14 15.75
N GLU A 182 -4.17 -9.46 15.71
CA GLU A 182 -4.71 -10.39 16.70
C GLU A 182 -4.12 -10.11 18.09
N LYS A 183 -2.80 -9.99 18.19
CA LYS A 183 -2.10 -9.69 19.45
C LYS A 183 -2.46 -8.31 20.03
N ASN A 184 -2.82 -7.35 19.17
CA ASN A 184 -3.09 -5.96 19.56
C ASN A 184 -4.58 -5.60 19.58
N LYS A 185 -5.49 -6.55 19.54
CA LYS A 185 -6.96 -6.34 19.53
C LYS A 185 -7.49 -5.47 20.67
N LYS A 186 -6.87 -5.52 21.84
CA LYS A 186 -7.29 -4.77 23.02
C LYS A 186 -6.89 -3.29 22.97
N ASN A 187 -5.96 -2.92 22.10
CA ASN A 187 -5.51 -1.55 21.95
C ASN A 187 -6.60 -0.71 21.26
N SER A 188 -7.09 0.32 21.95
CA SER A 188 -8.16 1.21 21.48
C SER A 188 -7.85 1.91 20.17
N SER A 189 -6.57 2.22 19.91
CA SER A 189 -6.10 2.87 18.69
C SER A 189 -6.33 2.03 17.42
N TYR A 190 -6.56 0.72 17.54
CA TYR A 190 -6.80 -0.20 16.43
C TYR A 190 -8.22 -0.80 16.42
N LYS A 191 -9.10 -0.28 17.29
CA LYS A 191 -10.54 -0.58 17.19
C LYS A 191 -11.07 0.06 15.91
N SER A 192 -11.84 -0.68 15.11
CA SER A 192 -12.42 -0.13 13.89
C SER A 192 -13.32 1.03 14.24
N THR A 193 -12.93 2.22 13.84
CA THR A 193 -13.84 3.33 13.61
C THR A 193 -14.50 3.14 12.24
N ASP A 194 -15.67 3.72 12.04
CA ASP A 194 -16.39 3.62 10.78
C ASP A 194 -15.50 4.01 9.60
N TYR A 195 -15.69 3.27 8.50
CA TYR A 195 -14.99 3.54 7.25
C TYR A 195 -15.42 4.92 6.73
N THR A 196 -14.53 5.87 6.77
CA THR A 196 -14.69 7.16 6.09
C THR A 196 -13.92 7.13 4.77
N ILE A 197 -14.64 7.46 3.70
CA ILE A 197 -14.10 7.60 2.33
C ILE A 197 -13.12 8.78 2.27
#